data_262469b9a628098581f50657ee1b5e23
#
_entry.id   262469b9a628098581f50657ee1b5e23
#
_cell.length_a   1.000
_cell.length_b   1.000
_cell.length_c   1.000
_cell.angle_alpha   90.00
_cell.angle_beta   90.00
_cell.angle_gamma   90.00
#
_symmetry.space_group_name_H-M   'P 1'
#
loop_
_entity.id
_entity.type
_entity.pdbx_description
1 polymer ?
#
loop_
_entity_poly.entity_id
_entity_poly.type
_entity_poly.pdbx_seq_one_letter_code
_entity_poly.pdbx_strand_id
1 'polypeptide(L)'
;MSPQWTKWSILPATLLVAATVSFAQDPTPEVAQRKENQQDRIAQGVKSGQLTAGETAKLETKEAAINQETRADRAAKGGKLTASEKAQVNQQQNQMSKQIYADKHNADTAHYGHGVVGQRRENQQDRIAQGVKSGQLTAGETAKLENQQRGINQQVRADRAANGGKLTAGEKTQINHEQNQASKNIYAKKHNARTQGTAKK
;
A
#
# COMPACT_ATOMS: atom_id res chain seq x y z
N MET A 1 5.34 16.76 -86.91
CA MET A 1 4.23 16.39 -86.03
C MET A 1 4.73 15.31 -85.10
N SER A 2 5.11 15.64 -83.87
CA SER A 2 5.66 14.71 -82.88
C SER A 2 4.66 14.62 -81.71
N PRO A 3 4.24 13.41 -81.30
CA PRO A 3 3.35 13.27 -80.17
C PRO A 3 4.14 13.34 -78.86
N GLN A 4 3.68 14.22 -77.97
CA GLN A 4 4.20 14.38 -76.63
C GLN A 4 3.72 13.21 -75.75
N TRP A 5 4.66 12.50 -75.19
CA TRP A 5 4.40 11.45 -74.21
C TRP A 5 4.39 12.05 -72.82
N THR A 6 3.23 12.17 -72.21
CA THR A 6 3.09 12.59 -70.81
C THR A 6 3.54 11.46 -69.88
N LYS A 7 4.63 11.69 -69.15
CA LYS A 7 5.12 10.78 -68.10
C LYS A 7 4.25 10.96 -66.88
N TRP A 8 3.51 9.93 -66.53
CA TRP A 8 2.84 9.83 -65.25
C TRP A 8 3.85 9.37 -64.18
N SER A 9 4.19 10.28 -63.29
CA SER A 9 4.97 9.98 -62.11
C SER A 9 4.07 9.29 -61.06
N ILE A 10 4.29 8.03 -60.84
CA ILE A 10 3.68 7.26 -59.73
C ILE A 10 4.47 7.62 -58.48
N LEU A 11 3.90 8.40 -57.57
CA LEU A 11 4.41 8.59 -56.23
C LEU A 11 4.08 7.37 -55.40
N PRO A 12 5.04 6.77 -54.65
CA PRO A 12 4.73 5.70 -53.72
C PRO A 12 4.02 6.29 -52.52
N ALA A 13 2.79 5.87 -52.26
CA ALA A 13 2.09 6.14 -51.01
C ALA A 13 2.81 5.40 -49.89
N THR A 14 3.63 6.15 -49.14
CA THR A 14 4.18 5.65 -47.87
C THR A 14 3.04 5.51 -46.87
N LEU A 15 2.64 4.27 -46.63
CA LEU A 15 1.69 3.88 -45.61
C LEU A 15 2.35 4.13 -44.21
N LEU A 16 2.04 5.25 -43.60
CA LEU A 16 2.46 5.58 -42.24
C LEU A 16 1.62 4.71 -41.30
N VAL A 17 2.15 3.56 -40.93
CA VAL A 17 1.58 2.75 -39.83
C VAL A 17 1.82 3.53 -38.55
N ALA A 18 0.87 4.33 -38.16
CA ALA A 18 0.82 4.90 -36.81
C ALA A 18 0.66 3.73 -35.83
N ALA A 19 1.77 3.29 -35.23
CA ALA A 19 1.73 2.43 -34.07
C ALA A 19 1.03 3.22 -32.95
N THR A 20 -0.27 3.00 -32.77
CA THR A 20 -0.99 3.44 -31.59
C THR A 20 -0.41 2.68 -30.43
N VAL A 21 0.48 3.32 -29.68
CA VAL A 21 0.87 2.87 -28.34
C VAL A 21 -0.39 2.93 -27.50
N SER A 22 -1.11 1.81 -27.45
CA SER A 22 -2.18 1.63 -26.49
C SER A 22 -1.54 1.69 -25.12
N PHE A 23 -1.59 2.85 -24.49
CA PHE A 23 -1.33 2.94 -23.06
C PHE A 23 -2.24 1.92 -22.39
N ALA A 24 -1.63 0.91 -21.77
CA ALA A 24 -2.33 -0.13 -21.03
C ALA A 24 -3.32 0.58 -20.09
N GLN A 25 -4.61 0.43 -20.39
CA GLN A 25 -5.64 0.97 -19.53
C GLN A 25 -5.49 0.32 -18.16
N ASP A 26 -5.34 1.17 -17.17
CA ASP A 26 -5.35 0.90 -15.74
C ASP A 26 -6.37 -0.18 -15.33
N PRO A 27 -6.14 -0.83 -14.19
CA PRO A 27 -7.01 -1.84 -13.64
C PRO A 27 -8.47 -1.47 -13.88
N THR A 28 -9.29 -2.49 -14.19
CA THR A 28 -10.73 -2.22 -14.30
C THR A 28 -11.09 -1.27 -13.18
N PRO A 29 -11.74 -0.14 -13.46
CA PRO A 29 -11.95 0.94 -12.48
C PRO A 29 -12.43 0.43 -11.12
N GLU A 30 -13.21 -0.65 -11.11
CA GLU A 30 -13.71 -1.33 -9.93
C GLU A 30 -12.65 -1.94 -9.01
N VAL A 31 -11.66 -2.65 -9.57
CA VAL A 31 -10.58 -3.29 -8.78
C VAL A 31 -9.70 -2.22 -8.11
N ALA A 32 -9.39 -1.14 -8.86
CA ALA A 32 -8.60 -0.03 -8.35
C ALA A 32 -9.37 0.77 -7.29
N GLN A 33 -10.66 1.06 -7.54
CA GLN A 33 -11.51 1.77 -6.59
C GLN A 33 -11.71 1.00 -5.28
N ARG A 34 -11.91 -0.32 -5.36
CA ARG A 34 -12.00 -1.16 -4.16
C ARG A 34 -10.73 -1.15 -3.35
N LYS A 35 -9.57 -1.25 -4.01
CA LYS A 35 -8.28 -1.16 -3.35
C LYS A 35 -8.13 0.17 -2.61
N GLU A 36 -8.44 1.28 -3.26
CA GLU A 36 -8.40 2.62 -2.66
C GLU A 36 -9.31 2.70 -1.42
N ASN A 37 -10.56 2.26 -1.55
CA ASN A 37 -11.51 2.22 -0.44
C ASN A 37 -11.04 1.33 0.72
N GLN A 38 -10.36 0.22 0.44
CA GLN A 38 -9.78 -0.65 1.47
C GLN A 38 -8.62 0.03 2.19
N GLN A 39 -7.74 0.69 1.45
CA GLN A 39 -6.62 1.45 2.02
C GLN A 39 -7.12 2.63 2.88
N ASP A 40 -8.15 3.34 2.45
CA ASP A 40 -8.77 4.40 3.26
C ASP A 40 -9.33 3.87 4.59
N ARG A 41 -9.99 2.70 4.55
CA ARG A 41 -10.52 2.07 5.76
C ARG A 41 -9.43 1.57 6.70
N ILE A 42 -8.32 1.04 6.15
CA ILE A 42 -7.13 0.66 6.95
C ILE A 42 -6.52 1.91 7.57
N ALA A 43 -6.27 2.95 6.78
CA ALA A 43 -5.71 4.21 7.28
C ALA A 43 -6.56 4.83 8.41
N GLN A 44 -7.89 4.82 8.25
CA GLN A 44 -8.82 5.25 9.30
C GLN A 44 -8.69 4.38 10.57
N GLY A 45 -8.64 3.05 10.40
CA GLY A 45 -8.49 2.12 11.52
C GLY A 45 -7.19 2.30 12.28
N VAL A 46 -6.08 2.53 11.58
CA VAL A 46 -4.77 2.87 12.18
C VAL A 46 -4.85 4.19 12.94
N LYS A 47 -5.39 5.24 12.31
CA LYS A 47 -5.50 6.57 12.91
C LYS A 47 -6.39 6.59 14.15
N SER A 48 -7.49 5.87 14.13
CA SER A 48 -8.43 5.80 15.26
C SER A 48 -7.99 4.82 16.36
N GLY A 49 -6.93 4.03 16.14
CA GLY A 49 -6.52 2.95 17.03
C GLY A 49 -7.43 1.72 17.01
N GLN A 50 -8.42 1.66 16.10
CA GLN A 50 -9.27 0.48 15.91
C GLN A 50 -8.48 -0.70 15.30
N LEU A 51 -7.41 -0.44 14.59
CA LEU A 51 -6.49 -1.44 14.10
C LEU A 51 -5.18 -1.39 14.89
N THR A 52 -4.78 -2.51 15.43
CA THR A 52 -3.44 -2.68 16.01
C THR A 52 -2.38 -2.77 14.91
N ALA A 53 -1.11 -2.49 15.24
CA ALA A 53 0.00 -2.66 14.29
C ALA A 53 0.10 -4.11 13.75
N GLY A 54 -0.26 -5.10 14.57
CA GLY A 54 -0.26 -6.50 14.15
C GLY A 54 -1.34 -6.83 13.12
N GLU A 55 -2.55 -6.32 13.31
CA GLU A 55 -3.67 -6.47 12.36
C GLU A 55 -3.39 -5.72 11.07
N THR A 56 -2.96 -4.46 11.17
CA THR A 56 -2.58 -3.66 10.01
C THR A 56 -1.50 -4.37 9.18
N ALA A 57 -0.45 -4.91 9.81
CA ALA A 57 0.59 -5.65 9.11
C ALA A 57 0.06 -6.88 8.36
N LYS A 58 -0.91 -7.62 8.95
CA LYS A 58 -1.54 -8.78 8.30
C LYS A 58 -2.40 -8.36 7.12
N LEU A 59 -3.23 -7.32 7.28
CA LEU A 59 -4.07 -6.78 6.22
C LEU A 59 -3.22 -6.30 5.03
N GLU A 60 -2.19 -5.53 5.31
CA GLU A 60 -1.31 -4.98 4.27
C GLU A 60 -0.43 -6.06 3.59
N THR A 61 -0.09 -7.13 4.30
CA THR A 61 0.56 -8.29 3.68
C THR A 61 -0.36 -8.97 2.66
N LYS A 62 -1.64 -9.15 3.00
CA LYS A 62 -2.65 -9.70 2.07
C LYS A 62 -2.87 -8.77 0.89
N GLU A 63 -3.00 -7.48 1.13
CA GLU A 63 -3.15 -6.48 0.06
C GLU A 63 -1.94 -6.47 -0.89
N ALA A 64 -0.72 -6.57 -0.34
CA ALA A 64 0.50 -6.67 -1.15
C ALA A 64 0.50 -7.93 -2.04
N ALA A 65 0.02 -9.07 -1.53
CA ALA A 65 -0.10 -10.31 -2.30
C ALA A 65 -1.11 -10.18 -3.44
N ILE A 66 -2.31 -9.65 -3.16
CA ILE A 66 -3.35 -9.38 -4.19
C ILE A 66 -2.80 -8.44 -5.27
N ASN A 67 -2.11 -7.38 -4.87
CA ASN A 67 -1.50 -6.43 -5.80
C ASN A 67 -0.40 -7.06 -6.65
N GLN A 68 0.39 -7.97 -6.09
CA GLN A 68 1.45 -8.69 -6.81
C GLN A 68 0.86 -9.65 -7.83
N GLU A 69 -0.12 -10.47 -7.43
CA GLU A 69 -0.86 -11.39 -8.30
C GLU A 69 -1.51 -10.63 -9.46
N THR A 70 -2.31 -9.60 -9.15
CA THR A 70 -2.97 -8.77 -10.17
C THR A 70 -2.00 -8.18 -11.18
N ARG A 71 -0.80 -7.77 -10.76
CA ARG A 71 0.24 -7.24 -11.66
C ARG A 71 0.84 -8.34 -12.53
N ALA A 72 1.09 -9.53 -11.96
CA ALA A 72 1.64 -10.66 -12.69
C ALA A 72 0.65 -11.14 -13.78
N ASP A 73 -0.62 -11.28 -13.44
CA ASP A 73 -1.69 -11.68 -14.37
C ASP A 73 -1.81 -10.71 -15.54
N ARG A 74 -1.77 -9.41 -15.26
CA ARG A 74 -1.78 -8.37 -16.29
C ARG A 74 -0.54 -8.42 -17.19
N ALA A 75 0.63 -8.58 -16.59
CA ALA A 75 1.88 -8.67 -17.35
C ALA A 75 1.85 -9.85 -18.32
N ALA A 76 1.29 -10.99 -17.91
CA ALA A 76 1.14 -12.18 -18.73
C ALA A 76 0.09 -12.03 -19.86
N LYS A 77 -0.84 -11.08 -19.76
CA LYS A 77 -2.01 -10.93 -20.66
C LYS A 77 -2.11 -9.55 -21.33
N GLY A 78 -0.99 -8.90 -21.59
CA GLY A 78 -0.97 -7.61 -22.30
C GLY A 78 -1.68 -6.48 -21.56
N GLY A 79 -1.58 -6.46 -20.23
CA GLY A 79 -2.13 -5.40 -19.38
C GLY A 79 -3.57 -5.61 -18.89
N LYS A 80 -4.24 -6.70 -19.30
CA LYS A 80 -5.65 -6.98 -18.97
C LYS A 80 -5.77 -8.23 -18.10
N LEU A 81 -6.83 -8.28 -17.30
CA LEU A 81 -7.25 -9.47 -16.58
C LEU A 81 -8.31 -10.22 -17.39
N THR A 82 -8.23 -11.53 -17.41
CA THR A 82 -9.30 -12.40 -17.91
C THR A 82 -10.54 -12.33 -16.99
N ALA A 83 -11.68 -12.85 -17.45
CA ALA A 83 -12.89 -12.92 -16.63
C ALA A 83 -12.68 -13.74 -15.34
N SER A 84 -11.93 -14.84 -15.43
CA SER A 84 -11.60 -15.69 -14.28
C SER A 84 -10.71 -14.97 -13.26
N GLU A 85 -9.63 -14.33 -13.72
CA GLU A 85 -8.73 -13.55 -12.88
C GLU A 85 -9.45 -12.36 -12.20
N LYS A 86 -10.35 -11.67 -12.91
CA LYS A 86 -11.22 -10.63 -12.32
C LYS A 86 -12.10 -11.20 -11.22
N ALA A 87 -12.72 -12.37 -11.44
CA ALA A 87 -13.56 -13.02 -10.45
C ALA A 87 -12.74 -13.39 -9.20
N GLN A 88 -11.52 -13.91 -9.38
CA GLN A 88 -10.59 -14.25 -8.30
C GLN A 88 -10.17 -13.02 -7.50
N VAL A 89 -9.71 -11.95 -8.15
CA VAL A 89 -9.35 -10.69 -7.49
C VAL A 89 -10.55 -10.11 -6.73
N ASN A 90 -11.75 -10.13 -7.32
CA ASN A 90 -12.97 -9.67 -6.65
C ASN A 90 -13.29 -10.49 -5.39
N GLN A 91 -13.10 -11.80 -5.43
CA GLN A 91 -13.29 -12.67 -4.27
C GLN A 91 -12.28 -12.35 -3.17
N GLN A 92 -11.01 -12.19 -3.51
CA GLN A 92 -9.95 -11.82 -2.56
C GLN A 92 -10.21 -10.46 -1.92
N GLN A 93 -10.61 -9.45 -2.71
CA GLN A 93 -10.97 -8.12 -2.21
C GLN A 93 -12.23 -8.15 -1.31
N ASN A 94 -13.21 -9.02 -1.61
CA ASN A 94 -14.36 -9.20 -0.74
C ASN A 94 -13.97 -9.81 0.61
N GLN A 95 -13.08 -10.82 0.62
CA GLN A 95 -12.54 -11.41 1.84
C GLN A 95 -11.73 -10.38 2.63
N MET A 96 -10.92 -9.57 1.95
CA MET A 96 -10.15 -8.48 2.54
C MET A 96 -11.08 -7.46 3.21
N SER A 97 -12.15 -7.04 2.54
CA SER A 97 -13.14 -6.09 3.09
C SER A 97 -13.83 -6.61 4.35
N LYS A 98 -14.16 -7.92 4.38
CA LYS A 98 -14.72 -8.58 5.58
C LYS A 98 -13.71 -8.60 6.73
N GLN A 99 -12.44 -8.89 6.42
CA GLN A 99 -11.38 -8.91 7.42
C GLN A 99 -11.13 -7.52 8.01
N ILE A 100 -11.05 -6.48 7.16
CA ILE A 100 -10.92 -5.08 7.63
C ILE A 100 -12.07 -4.71 8.57
N TYR A 101 -13.30 -5.12 8.23
CA TYR A 101 -14.44 -4.87 9.10
C TYR A 101 -14.30 -5.60 10.44
N ALA A 102 -13.99 -6.89 10.42
CA ALA A 102 -13.85 -7.70 11.62
C ALA A 102 -12.75 -7.16 12.55
N ASP A 103 -11.57 -6.84 11.98
CA ASP A 103 -10.42 -6.35 12.74
C ASP A 103 -10.70 -4.94 13.33
N LYS A 104 -11.48 -4.11 12.66
CA LYS A 104 -11.88 -2.78 13.18
C LYS A 104 -12.95 -2.82 14.26
N HIS A 105 -13.66 -3.94 14.41
CA HIS A 105 -14.81 -4.07 15.33
C HIS A 105 -14.60 -5.17 16.38
N ASN A 106 -13.40 -5.69 16.51
CA ASN A 106 -13.03 -6.60 17.59
C ASN A 106 -12.66 -5.84 18.88
N ALA A 107 -12.33 -6.56 19.93
CA ALA A 107 -11.93 -5.98 21.21
C ALA A 107 -10.47 -5.48 21.22
N ASP A 108 -9.68 -5.80 20.20
CA ASP A 108 -8.27 -5.44 20.13
C ASP A 108 -8.13 -3.99 19.61
N THR A 109 -7.63 -3.12 20.48
CA THR A 109 -7.38 -1.72 20.12
C THR A 109 -5.92 -1.33 20.36
N ALA A 110 -5.44 -0.34 19.63
CA ALA A 110 -4.09 0.16 19.79
C ALA A 110 -4.00 1.04 21.03
N HIS A 111 -3.32 0.55 22.07
CA HIS A 111 -3.03 1.32 23.27
C HIS A 111 -1.59 1.80 23.28
N TYR A 112 -1.37 3.09 23.16
CA TYR A 112 -0.02 3.65 23.11
C TYR A 112 0.53 3.97 24.50
N GLY A 113 -0.34 4.15 25.51
CA GLY A 113 0.01 4.54 26.87
C GLY A 113 0.40 6.02 26.95
N HIS A 114 0.63 6.48 28.18
CA HIS A 114 0.99 7.88 28.46
C HIS A 114 2.51 8.11 28.39
N GLY A 115 2.92 9.39 28.29
CA GLY A 115 4.31 9.83 28.27
C GLY A 115 4.97 9.80 26.91
N VAL A 116 6.25 10.16 26.87
CA VAL A 116 7.02 10.38 25.62
C VAL A 116 7.03 9.17 24.69
N VAL A 117 7.21 7.97 25.24
CA VAL A 117 7.22 6.72 24.44
C VAL A 117 5.86 6.48 23.79
N GLY A 118 4.76 6.72 24.51
CA GLY A 118 3.39 6.56 23.99
C GLY A 118 3.08 7.56 22.89
N GLN A 119 3.32 8.84 23.13
CA GLN A 119 3.12 9.91 22.16
C GLN A 119 3.91 9.68 20.84
N ARG A 120 5.16 9.24 20.97
CA ARG A 120 5.96 8.95 19.78
C ARG A 120 5.40 7.81 18.96
N ARG A 121 4.86 6.77 19.61
CA ARG A 121 4.19 5.65 18.92
C ARG A 121 2.94 6.13 18.18
N GLU A 122 2.12 6.92 18.83
CA GLU A 122 0.92 7.52 18.25
C GLU A 122 1.28 8.37 17.02
N ASN A 123 2.23 9.29 17.16
CA ASN A 123 2.71 10.13 16.04
C ASN A 123 3.28 9.30 14.89
N GLN A 124 3.93 8.17 15.16
CA GLN A 124 4.42 7.27 14.13
C GLN A 124 3.28 6.58 13.40
N GLN A 125 2.25 6.15 14.11
CA GLN A 125 1.05 5.56 13.52
C GLN A 125 0.28 6.58 12.66
N ASP A 126 0.12 7.81 13.11
CA ASP A 126 -0.47 8.88 12.32
C ASP A 126 0.28 9.11 10.99
N ARG A 127 1.60 9.09 11.04
CA ARG A 127 2.43 9.24 9.83
C ARG A 127 2.30 8.05 8.88
N ILE A 128 2.17 6.83 9.41
CA ILE A 128 1.90 5.63 8.61
C ILE A 128 0.51 5.74 7.99
N ALA A 129 -0.52 6.05 8.77
CA ALA A 129 -1.89 6.21 8.29
C ALA A 129 -1.99 7.28 7.19
N GLN A 130 -1.31 8.42 7.33
CA GLN A 130 -1.21 9.44 6.29
C GLN A 130 -0.54 8.89 5.02
N GLY A 131 0.55 8.13 5.17
CA GLY A 131 1.27 7.54 4.05
C GLY A 131 0.42 6.52 3.28
N VAL A 132 -0.37 5.72 3.98
CA VAL A 132 -1.34 4.78 3.39
C VAL A 132 -2.42 5.55 2.63
N LYS A 133 -3.07 6.52 3.29
CA LYS A 133 -4.15 7.32 2.72
C LYS A 133 -3.71 8.10 1.48
N SER A 134 -2.51 8.66 1.49
CA SER A 134 -1.98 9.44 0.36
C SER A 134 -1.36 8.59 -0.75
N GLY A 135 -1.29 7.26 -0.58
CA GLY A 135 -0.61 6.35 -1.52
C GLY A 135 0.92 6.49 -1.53
N GLN A 136 1.51 7.27 -0.62
CA GLN A 136 2.97 7.38 -0.46
C GLN A 136 3.60 6.09 0.07
N LEU A 137 2.85 5.30 0.82
CA LEU A 137 3.27 3.98 1.28
C LEU A 137 2.56 2.89 0.47
N THR A 138 3.32 1.98 -0.08
CA THR A 138 2.77 0.76 -0.66
C THR A 138 2.33 -0.21 0.46
N ALA A 139 1.42 -1.13 0.16
CA ALA A 139 0.97 -2.14 1.11
C ALA A 139 2.14 -2.94 1.72
N GLY A 140 3.11 -3.35 0.90
CA GLY A 140 4.30 -4.06 1.38
C GLY A 140 5.22 -3.22 2.27
N GLU A 141 5.29 -1.91 2.06
CA GLU A 141 6.05 -0.98 2.92
C GLU A 141 5.33 -0.75 4.24
N THR A 142 4.01 -0.56 4.18
CA THR A 142 3.17 -0.43 5.38
C THR A 142 3.29 -1.68 6.26
N ALA A 143 3.17 -2.88 5.68
CA ALA A 143 3.33 -4.12 6.42
C ALA A 143 4.68 -4.21 7.15
N LYS A 144 5.77 -3.79 6.51
CA LYS A 144 7.11 -3.78 7.13
C LYS A 144 7.20 -2.77 8.28
N LEU A 145 6.67 -1.56 8.11
CA LEU A 145 6.64 -0.54 9.15
C LEU A 145 5.81 -0.99 10.34
N GLU A 146 4.64 -1.57 10.10
CA GLU A 146 3.75 -2.05 11.15
C GLU A 146 4.32 -3.26 11.90
N ASN A 147 5.05 -4.15 11.23
CA ASN A 147 5.80 -5.20 11.91
C ASN A 147 6.87 -4.63 12.83
N GLN A 148 7.56 -3.55 12.42
CA GLN A 148 8.50 -2.84 13.29
C GLN A 148 7.80 -2.21 14.49
N GLN A 149 6.66 -1.55 14.29
CA GLN A 149 5.85 -0.98 15.37
C GLN A 149 5.36 -2.06 16.34
N ARG A 150 4.91 -3.21 15.82
CA ARG A 150 4.52 -4.36 16.64
C ARG A 150 5.67 -4.85 17.52
N GLY A 151 6.88 -4.97 16.97
CA GLY A 151 8.07 -5.36 17.73
C GLY A 151 8.35 -4.40 18.90
N ILE A 152 8.40 -3.09 18.63
CA ILE A 152 8.57 -2.06 19.67
C ILE A 152 7.46 -2.16 20.72
N ASN A 153 6.22 -2.37 20.30
CA ASN A 153 5.08 -2.49 21.20
C ASN A 153 5.18 -3.72 22.11
N GLN A 154 5.65 -4.85 21.58
CA GLN A 154 5.87 -6.07 22.36
C GLN A 154 7.00 -5.86 23.38
N GLN A 155 8.10 -5.23 22.96
CA GLN A 155 9.22 -4.90 23.86
C GLN A 155 8.74 -4.00 25.02
N VAL A 156 8.05 -2.90 24.73
CA VAL A 156 7.52 -1.99 25.76
C VAL A 156 6.60 -2.69 26.75
N ARG A 157 5.77 -3.64 26.27
CA ARG A 157 4.88 -4.42 27.15
C ARG A 157 5.66 -5.39 28.02
N ALA A 158 6.62 -6.10 27.45
CA ALA A 158 7.46 -7.05 28.17
C ALA A 158 8.29 -6.36 29.28
N ASP A 159 8.95 -5.25 28.92
CA ASP A 159 9.77 -4.48 29.86
C ASP A 159 8.91 -3.93 31.02
N ARG A 160 7.74 -3.40 30.74
CA ARG A 160 6.83 -2.94 31.77
C ARG A 160 6.29 -4.07 32.64
N ALA A 161 5.99 -5.22 32.06
CA ALA A 161 5.52 -6.38 32.83
C ALA A 161 6.60 -6.86 33.79
N ALA A 162 7.88 -6.87 33.37
CA ALA A 162 9.01 -7.25 34.19
C ALA A 162 9.30 -6.23 35.33
N ASN A 163 8.93 -4.94 35.17
CA ASN A 163 9.32 -3.87 36.07
C ASN A 163 8.11 -3.16 36.73
N GLY A 164 7.05 -3.91 37.04
CA GLY A 164 5.89 -3.34 37.76
C GLY A 164 5.20 -2.18 37.05
N GLY A 165 5.08 -2.26 35.71
CA GLY A 165 4.42 -1.27 34.86
C GLY A 165 5.30 -0.10 34.41
N LYS A 166 6.57 -0.05 34.83
CA LYS A 166 7.49 1.05 34.54
C LYS A 166 8.61 0.59 33.59
N LEU A 167 9.27 1.53 32.94
CA LEU A 167 10.48 1.29 32.16
C LEU A 167 11.68 1.83 32.93
N THR A 168 12.75 1.05 32.99
CA THR A 168 14.05 1.49 33.51
C THR A 168 14.68 2.53 32.59
N ALA A 169 15.76 3.20 33.03
CA ALA A 169 16.49 4.17 32.22
C ALA A 169 17.13 3.52 30.98
N GLY A 170 17.69 2.31 31.13
CA GLY A 170 18.28 1.55 30.03
C GLY A 170 17.24 1.17 28.95
N GLU A 171 16.09 0.63 29.36
CA GLU A 171 15.01 0.27 28.46
C GLU A 171 14.44 1.48 27.72
N LYS A 172 14.28 2.63 28.42
CA LYS A 172 13.87 3.87 27.75
C LYS A 172 14.86 4.30 26.69
N THR A 173 16.17 4.17 26.95
CA THR A 173 17.21 4.49 25.97
C THR A 173 17.13 3.58 24.75
N GLN A 174 16.99 2.28 24.96
CA GLN A 174 16.83 1.30 23.87
C GLN A 174 15.57 1.57 23.05
N ILE A 175 14.42 1.72 23.70
CA ILE A 175 13.14 2.01 23.04
C ILE A 175 13.22 3.32 22.24
N ASN A 176 13.87 4.36 22.79
CA ASN A 176 14.08 5.61 22.08
C ASN A 176 14.93 5.43 20.83
N HIS A 177 15.97 4.59 20.88
CA HIS A 177 16.78 4.26 19.71
C HIS A 177 15.93 3.57 18.63
N GLU A 178 15.14 2.55 19.01
CA GLU A 178 14.26 1.82 18.08
C GLU A 178 13.18 2.72 17.46
N GLN A 179 12.59 3.61 18.26
CA GLN A 179 11.62 4.60 17.77
C GLN A 179 12.27 5.63 16.83
N ASN A 180 13.51 6.03 17.07
CA ASN A 180 14.26 6.89 16.14
C ASN A 180 14.47 6.18 14.80
N GLN A 181 14.86 4.91 14.84
CA GLN A 181 15.01 4.11 13.63
C GLN A 181 13.68 3.92 12.89
N ALA A 182 12.59 3.66 13.60
CA ALA A 182 11.26 3.56 13.01
C ALA A 182 10.85 4.88 12.34
N SER A 183 11.10 6.03 12.98
CA SER A 183 10.82 7.34 12.40
C SER A 183 11.59 7.62 11.11
N LYS A 184 12.88 7.22 11.06
CA LYS A 184 13.70 7.30 9.84
C LYS A 184 13.16 6.39 8.73
N ASN A 185 12.76 5.16 9.08
CA ASN A 185 12.20 4.21 8.12
C ASN A 185 10.85 4.71 7.56
N ILE A 186 9.97 5.28 8.39
CA ILE A 186 8.71 5.88 7.94
C ILE A 186 8.99 7.01 6.96
N TYR A 187 9.93 7.90 7.29
CA TYR A 187 10.30 9.01 6.42
C TYR A 187 10.83 8.50 5.07
N ALA A 188 11.82 7.61 5.10
CA ALA A 188 12.46 7.08 3.89
C ALA A 188 11.46 6.38 2.96
N LYS A 189 10.50 5.61 3.52
CA LYS A 189 9.49 4.91 2.73
C LYS A 189 8.42 5.85 2.17
N LYS A 190 8.07 6.89 2.88
CA LYS A 190 7.12 7.91 2.38
C LYS A 190 7.70 8.80 1.28
N HIS A 191 9.03 8.90 1.16
CA HIS A 191 9.72 9.82 0.24
C HIS A 191 10.56 9.07 -0.81
N ASN A 192 10.34 7.78 -1.01
CA ASN A 192 10.95 7.06 -2.12
C ASN A 192 10.07 7.14 -3.39
N ALA A 193 10.59 6.61 -4.51
CA ALA A 193 9.87 6.61 -5.79
C ALA A 193 8.72 5.58 -5.86
N ARG A 194 8.50 4.77 -4.82
CA ARG A 194 7.45 3.75 -4.81
C ARG A 194 6.17 4.35 -4.28
N THR A 195 5.12 4.29 -5.06
CA THR A 195 3.78 4.73 -4.65
C THR A 195 2.76 3.62 -4.86
N GLN A 196 1.70 3.65 -4.07
CA GLN A 196 0.52 2.84 -4.31
C GLN A 196 -0.21 3.46 -5.50
N GLY A 197 -0.36 2.74 -6.61
CA GLY A 197 -1.17 3.26 -7.72
C GLY A 197 -2.58 3.57 -7.22
N THR A 198 -3.00 4.83 -7.35
CA THR A 198 -4.37 5.27 -7.09
C THR A 198 -5.21 5.10 -8.35
N ALA A 199 -6.52 4.88 -8.20
CA ALA A 199 -7.44 4.99 -9.32
C ALA A 199 -7.38 6.45 -9.82
N LYS A 200 -7.06 6.65 -11.10
CA LYS A 200 -7.18 7.99 -11.69
C LYS A 200 -8.66 8.37 -11.65
N LYS A 201 -8.96 9.48 -11.00
CA LYS A 201 -10.27 10.13 -11.08
C LYS A 201 -10.55 10.64 -12.47
#